data_4a29f6bb694b5ec7c9c1b795aca47176
#
_entry.id   4a29f6bb694b5ec7c9c1b795aca47176
#
_cell.length_a   1.000
_cell.length_b   1.000
_cell.length_c   1.000
_cell.angle_alpha   90.00
_cell.angle_beta   90.00
_cell.angle_gamma   90.00
#
_symmetry.space_group_name_H-M   'P 1'
#
loop_
_entity.id
_entity.type
_entity.pdbx_description
1 polymer ?
#
loop_
_entity_poly.entity_id
_entity_poly.type
_entity_poly.pdbx_seq_one_letter_code
_entity_poly.pdbx_strand_id
1 'polypeptide(L)'
;MTSITVERELTQSPSVVWEELRHIERHVNWMMDATTIDFDSAQREGVGTSFRCTTKVGPITLLDAMTITTWVEKTVMGVEHHGVVGGRGIFTLSPRGTGTLLAWRENLLVPWWMGGPLGALVASPILRSIWEKNLDAFASTLP
;
A
#
# COMPACT_ATOMS: atom_id res chain seq x y z
N MET A 1 17.39 3.35 4.76
CA MET A 1 15.94 3.20 4.48
C MET A 1 15.62 3.86 3.16
N THR A 2 14.99 3.12 2.27
CA THR A 2 14.65 3.62 0.94
C THR A 2 13.17 3.98 0.89
N SER A 3 12.88 5.19 0.40
CA SER A 3 11.53 5.73 0.34
C SER A 3 11.09 5.84 -1.12
N ILE A 4 9.90 5.34 -1.43
CA ILE A 4 9.26 5.43 -2.74
C ILE A 4 7.89 6.05 -2.54
N THR A 5 7.57 7.09 -3.31
CA THR A 5 6.26 7.73 -3.28
C THR A 5 5.67 7.74 -4.69
N VAL A 6 4.41 7.32 -4.80
CA VAL A 6 3.62 7.44 -6.02
C VAL A 6 2.35 8.22 -5.70
N GLU A 7 1.85 8.98 -6.66
CA GLU A 7 0.68 9.85 -6.48
C GLU A 7 -0.29 9.72 -7.64
N ARG A 8 -1.57 9.95 -7.37
CA ARG A 8 -2.61 10.01 -8.37
C ARG A 8 -3.65 11.06 -8.02
N GLU A 9 -3.96 11.94 -8.95
CA GLU A 9 -5.12 12.82 -8.82
C GLU A 9 -6.38 12.07 -9.23
N LEU A 10 -7.40 12.15 -8.38
CA LEU A 10 -8.68 11.49 -8.56
C LEU A 10 -9.79 12.54 -8.61
N THR A 11 -10.79 12.32 -9.47
CA THR A 11 -11.91 13.24 -9.60
C THR A 11 -12.92 13.12 -8.45
N GLN A 12 -12.92 11.97 -7.75
CA GLN A 12 -13.81 11.69 -6.64
C GLN A 12 -13.35 12.40 -5.36
N SER A 13 -14.31 12.73 -4.49
CA SER A 13 -14.03 13.34 -3.19
C SER A 13 -13.27 12.39 -2.26
N PRO A 14 -12.58 12.90 -1.22
CA PRO A 14 -11.93 12.04 -0.24
C PRO A 14 -12.86 11.02 0.41
N SER A 15 -14.12 11.36 0.63
CA SER A 15 -15.11 10.43 1.19
C SER A 15 -15.36 9.23 0.27
N VAL A 16 -15.47 9.46 -1.02
CA VAL A 16 -15.70 8.40 -2.00
C VAL A 16 -14.45 7.54 -2.16
N VAL A 17 -13.27 8.16 -2.22
CA VAL A 17 -11.98 7.45 -2.30
C VAL A 17 -11.77 6.57 -1.06
N TRP A 18 -12.03 7.12 0.12
CA TRP A 18 -11.87 6.41 1.39
C TRP A 18 -12.80 5.20 1.47
N GLU A 19 -14.02 5.31 1.00
CA GLU A 19 -15.00 4.23 1.05
C GLU A 19 -14.50 2.97 0.33
N GLU A 20 -13.73 3.10 -0.74
CA GLU A 20 -13.10 1.96 -1.39
C GLU A 20 -11.80 1.56 -0.71
N LEU A 21 -10.94 2.52 -0.37
CA LEU A 21 -9.63 2.25 0.21
C LEU A 21 -9.70 1.55 1.57
N ARG A 22 -10.69 1.88 2.39
CA ARG A 22 -10.87 1.31 3.74
C ARG A 22 -11.07 -0.21 3.76
N HIS A 23 -11.54 -0.78 2.66
CA HIS A 23 -11.75 -2.23 2.54
C HIS A 23 -10.44 -2.92 2.18
N ILE A 24 -9.65 -3.25 3.19
CA ILE A 24 -8.32 -3.86 3.02
C ILE A 24 -8.40 -5.15 2.19
N GLU A 25 -9.43 -5.96 2.39
CA GLU A 25 -9.64 -7.21 1.65
C GLU A 25 -9.79 -6.99 0.14
N ARG A 26 -10.19 -5.80 -0.28
CA ARG A 26 -10.35 -5.47 -1.70
C ARG A 26 -9.06 -4.99 -2.36
N HIS A 27 -7.99 -4.77 -1.58
CA HIS A 27 -6.73 -4.29 -2.15
C HIS A 27 -6.16 -5.26 -3.18
N VAL A 28 -6.45 -6.56 -3.06
CA VAL A 28 -6.04 -7.57 -4.06
C VAL A 28 -6.68 -7.34 -5.44
N ASN A 29 -7.77 -6.58 -5.51
CA ASN A 29 -8.46 -6.30 -6.78
C ASN A 29 -7.73 -5.26 -7.63
N TRP A 30 -6.89 -4.43 -7.01
CA TRP A 30 -6.17 -3.36 -7.70
C TRP A 30 -4.66 -3.38 -7.48
N MET A 31 -4.15 -4.05 -6.45
CA MET A 31 -2.72 -4.30 -6.29
C MET A 31 -2.32 -5.57 -7.03
N MET A 32 -1.65 -5.41 -8.18
CA MET A 32 -1.26 -6.56 -9.00
C MET A 32 -0.18 -7.42 -8.35
N ASP A 33 0.60 -6.86 -7.43
CA ASP A 33 1.63 -7.55 -6.66
C ASP A 33 1.08 -8.22 -5.39
N ALA A 34 -0.13 -7.90 -4.95
CA ALA A 34 -0.78 -8.54 -3.80
C ALA A 34 -1.73 -9.64 -4.29
N THR A 35 -1.40 -10.90 -4.01
CA THR A 35 -2.18 -12.05 -4.48
C THR A 35 -3.23 -12.52 -3.50
N THR A 36 -2.94 -12.44 -2.18
CA THR A 36 -3.88 -12.82 -1.12
C THR A 36 -3.76 -11.86 0.05
N ILE A 37 -4.88 -11.62 0.73
CA ILE A 37 -4.93 -10.92 2.02
C ILE A 37 -5.80 -11.75 2.95
N ASP A 38 -5.21 -12.20 4.08
CA ASP A 38 -5.87 -13.01 5.10
C ASP A 38 -5.77 -12.30 6.45
N PHE A 39 -6.92 -11.98 7.06
CA PHE A 39 -6.93 -11.31 8.36
C PHE A 39 -6.54 -12.26 9.49
N ASP A 40 -5.67 -11.79 10.38
CA ASP A 40 -5.31 -12.47 11.64
C ASP A 40 -6.12 -11.91 12.81
N SER A 41 -6.49 -10.62 12.76
CA SER A 41 -7.36 -10.00 13.76
C SER A 41 -8.83 -10.26 13.46
N ALA A 42 -9.66 -10.21 14.50
CA ALA A 42 -11.12 -10.24 14.34
C ALA A 42 -11.62 -8.96 13.68
N GLN A 43 -11.01 -7.80 14.03
CA GLN A 43 -11.31 -6.53 13.39
C GLN A 43 -10.70 -6.47 11.98
N ARG A 44 -11.37 -5.73 11.10
CA ARG A 44 -10.95 -5.55 9.70
C ARG A 44 -10.71 -4.09 9.33
N GLU A 45 -10.87 -3.18 10.28
CA GLU A 45 -10.72 -1.75 10.11
C GLU A 45 -10.08 -1.15 11.36
N GLY A 46 -9.39 -0.02 11.18
CA GLY A 46 -8.81 0.74 12.28
C GLY A 46 -7.44 0.24 12.73
N VAL A 47 -6.85 1.01 13.64
CA VAL A 47 -5.57 0.68 14.25
C VAL A 47 -5.65 -0.65 14.98
N GLY A 48 -4.64 -1.49 14.81
CA GLY A 48 -4.57 -2.83 15.41
C GLY A 48 -5.08 -3.94 14.49
N THR A 49 -5.72 -3.61 13.36
CA THR A 49 -6.04 -4.60 12.33
C THR A 49 -4.76 -5.26 11.86
N SER A 50 -4.72 -6.57 11.87
CA SER A 50 -3.56 -7.34 11.41
C SER A 50 -3.98 -8.37 10.36
N PHE A 51 -3.11 -8.55 9.39
CA PHE A 51 -3.37 -9.45 8.27
C PHE A 51 -2.05 -9.91 7.64
N ARG A 52 -2.14 -10.98 6.86
CA ARG A 52 -1.02 -11.47 6.06
C ARG A 52 -1.30 -11.21 4.59
N CYS A 53 -0.31 -10.66 3.92
CA CYS A 53 -0.38 -10.39 2.48
C CYS A 53 0.69 -11.20 1.76
N THR A 54 0.30 -11.92 0.73
CA THR A 54 1.25 -12.56 -0.17
C THR A 54 1.55 -11.60 -1.32
N THR A 55 2.81 -11.22 -1.43
CA THR A 55 3.30 -10.30 -2.46
C THR A 55 4.11 -11.07 -3.48
N LYS A 56 3.82 -10.87 -4.76
CA LYS A 56 4.54 -11.52 -5.85
C LYS A 56 5.05 -10.49 -6.85
N VAL A 57 6.38 -10.44 -7.00
CA VAL A 57 7.06 -9.56 -7.95
C VAL A 57 8.01 -10.43 -8.77
N GLY A 58 7.67 -10.68 -10.06
CA GLY A 58 8.42 -11.59 -10.92
C GLY A 58 8.49 -13.00 -10.31
N PRO A 59 9.68 -13.58 -10.19
CA PRO A 59 9.87 -14.91 -9.59
C PRO A 59 9.88 -14.87 -8.05
N ILE A 60 9.82 -13.70 -7.43
CA ILE A 60 9.93 -13.52 -5.98
C ILE A 60 8.55 -13.52 -5.37
N THR A 61 8.32 -14.40 -4.38
CA THR A 61 7.09 -14.44 -3.60
C THR A 61 7.45 -14.22 -2.13
N LEU A 62 6.81 -13.24 -1.50
CA LEU A 62 7.02 -12.88 -0.10
C LEU A 62 5.69 -12.95 0.65
N LEU A 63 5.76 -13.44 1.88
CA LEU A 63 4.63 -13.41 2.81
C LEU A 63 4.93 -12.35 3.87
N ASP A 64 4.09 -11.32 3.92
CA ASP A 64 4.22 -10.22 4.87
C ASP A 64 3.11 -10.27 5.91
N ALA A 65 3.49 -10.24 7.17
CA ALA A 65 2.56 -9.90 8.24
C ALA A 65 2.48 -8.38 8.35
N MET A 66 1.27 -7.86 8.39
CA MET A 66 1.02 -6.41 8.38
C MET A 66 0.11 -6.01 9.54
N THR A 67 0.36 -4.84 10.10
CA THR A 67 -0.46 -4.26 11.14
C THR A 67 -0.77 -2.81 10.81
N ILE A 68 -2.05 -2.45 10.89
CA ILE A 68 -2.47 -1.05 10.73
C ILE A 68 -2.03 -0.26 11.96
N THR A 69 -1.23 0.76 11.76
CA THR A 69 -0.66 1.60 12.81
C THR A 69 -1.27 3.00 12.84
N THR A 70 -1.84 3.45 11.73
CA THR A 70 -2.48 4.76 11.63
C THR A 70 -3.78 4.62 10.84
N TRP A 71 -4.83 5.22 11.35
CA TRP A 71 -6.14 5.21 10.70
C TRP A 71 -6.88 6.49 11.04
N VAL A 72 -6.96 7.41 10.11
CA VAL A 72 -7.75 8.63 10.23
C VAL A 72 -8.74 8.65 9.07
N GLU A 73 -10.01 8.57 9.39
CA GLU A 73 -11.08 8.52 8.40
C GLU A 73 -10.90 9.58 7.32
N LYS A 74 -10.98 9.15 6.05
CA LYS A 74 -10.88 9.99 4.85
C LYS A 74 -9.53 10.68 4.64
N THR A 75 -8.52 10.36 5.45
CA THR A 75 -7.26 11.10 5.46
C THR A 75 -6.03 10.21 5.37
N VAL A 76 -5.88 9.23 6.27
CA VAL A 76 -4.64 8.45 6.39
C VAL A 76 -4.92 6.99 6.72
N MET A 77 -4.22 6.09 6.03
CA MET A 77 -4.12 4.68 6.40
C MET A 77 -2.63 4.31 6.39
N GLY A 78 -2.08 3.98 7.55
CA GLY A 78 -0.69 3.57 7.70
C GLY A 78 -0.56 2.12 8.13
N VAL A 79 0.44 1.43 7.61
CA VAL A 79 0.68 0.01 7.86
C VAL A 79 2.16 -0.22 8.13
N GLU A 80 2.44 -1.16 9.02
CA GLU A 80 3.80 -1.65 9.29
C GLU A 80 3.95 -3.06 8.73
N HIS A 81 5.04 -3.28 8.00
CA HIS A 81 5.39 -4.57 7.39
C HIS A 81 6.33 -5.34 8.32
N HIS A 82 5.99 -6.58 8.62
CA HIS A 82 6.77 -7.49 9.48
C HIS A 82 7.22 -8.73 8.70
N GLY A 83 7.65 -8.54 7.45
CA GLY A 83 8.11 -9.61 6.59
C GLY A 83 9.62 -9.57 6.38
N VAL A 84 10.08 -10.33 5.37
CA VAL A 84 11.49 -10.35 4.94
C VAL A 84 11.93 -8.95 4.53
N VAL A 85 11.10 -8.25 3.75
CA VAL A 85 11.28 -6.83 3.48
C VAL A 85 10.35 -6.09 4.45
N GLY A 86 10.95 -5.43 5.44
CA GLY A 86 10.19 -4.68 6.44
C GLY A 86 9.98 -3.23 6.03
N GLY A 87 9.41 -2.46 6.93
CA GLY A 87 9.20 -1.03 6.76
C GLY A 87 7.78 -0.59 7.03
N ARG A 88 7.43 0.55 6.46
CA ARG A 88 6.12 1.18 6.66
C ARG A 88 5.55 1.68 5.34
N GLY A 89 4.24 1.49 5.19
CA GLY A 89 3.48 2.06 4.09
C GLY A 89 2.44 3.04 4.61
N ILE A 90 2.15 4.07 3.83
CA ILE A 90 1.13 5.04 4.18
C ILE A 90 0.41 5.54 2.94
N PHE A 91 -0.93 5.52 3.01
CA PHE A 91 -1.80 6.20 2.07
C PHE A 91 -2.28 7.50 2.70
N THR A 92 -2.17 8.59 1.98
CA THR A 92 -2.73 9.88 2.39
C THR A 92 -3.67 10.41 1.34
N LEU A 93 -4.79 10.95 1.79
CA LEU A 93 -5.80 11.57 0.95
C LEU A 93 -5.84 13.06 1.28
N SER A 94 -5.61 13.90 0.29
CA SER A 94 -5.68 15.35 0.43
C SER A 94 -6.72 15.90 -0.54
N PRO A 95 -7.60 16.83 -0.11
CA PRO A 95 -8.50 17.49 -1.05
C PRO A 95 -7.73 18.22 -2.14
N ARG A 96 -8.18 18.05 -3.39
CA ARG A 96 -7.62 18.76 -4.55
C ARG A 96 -8.78 19.26 -5.38
N GLY A 97 -9.15 20.54 -5.21
CA GLY A 97 -10.38 21.06 -5.81
C GLY A 97 -11.60 20.30 -5.26
N THR A 98 -12.40 19.72 -6.16
CA THR A 98 -13.53 18.83 -5.78
C THR A 98 -13.11 17.36 -5.68
N GLY A 99 -11.89 17.04 -6.06
CA GLY A 99 -11.34 15.69 -6.05
C GLY A 99 -10.36 15.44 -4.93
N THR A 100 -9.48 14.48 -5.16
CA THR A 100 -8.53 14.00 -4.15
C THR A 100 -7.15 13.80 -4.79
N LEU A 101 -6.10 14.18 -4.06
CA LEU A 101 -4.75 13.68 -4.31
C LEU A 101 -4.53 12.48 -3.40
N LEU A 102 -4.38 11.30 -3.99
CA LEU A 102 -3.99 10.08 -3.29
C LEU A 102 -2.48 9.90 -3.42
N ALA A 103 -1.79 9.85 -2.28
CA ALA A 103 -0.36 9.57 -2.22
C ALA A 103 -0.12 8.25 -1.50
N TRP A 104 0.77 7.44 -2.03
CA TRP A 104 1.20 6.18 -1.43
C TRP A 104 2.71 6.22 -1.27
N ARG A 105 3.16 6.14 -0.03
CA ARG A 105 4.58 6.17 0.32
C ARG A 105 4.96 4.90 1.05
N GLU A 106 6.04 4.26 0.60
CA GLU A 106 6.65 3.12 1.26
C GLU A 106 8.07 3.45 1.69
N ASN A 107 8.39 3.14 2.94
CA ASN A 107 9.74 3.16 3.46
C ASN A 107 10.20 1.71 3.63
N LEU A 108 11.13 1.27 2.79
CA LEU A 108 11.55 -0.12 2.71
C LEU A 108 12.81 -0.39 3.52
N LEU A 109 12.79 -1.47 4.30
CA LEU A 109 13.95 -2.04 4.99
C LEU A 109 14.26 -3.39 4.34
N VAL A 110 15.22 -3.39 3.42
CA VAL A 110 15.65 -4.58 2.71
C VAL A 110 16.82 -5.23 3.48
N PRO A 111 16.76 -6.55 3.75
CA PRO A 111 17.86 -7.22 4.46
C PRO A 111 19.14 -7.20 3.65
N TRP A 112 20.31 -7.22 4.35
CA TRP A 112 21.61 -7.12 3.72
C TRP A 112 21.88 -8.19 2.67
N TRP A 113 21.39 -9.42 2.89
CA TRP A 113 21.57 -10.54 1.98
C TRP A 113 20.72 -10.43 0.70
N MET A 114 19.78 -9.48 0.64
CA MET A 114 19.04 -9.06 -0.57
C MET A 114 19.60 -7.77 -1.16
N GLY A 115 20.77 -7.33 -0.72
CA GLY A 115 21.43 -6.11 -1.18
C GLY A 115 21.21 -4.88 -0.31
N GLY A 116 20.44 -4.98 0.78
CA GLY A 116 20.20 -3.87 1.70
C GLY A 116 19.68 -2.62 0.99
N PRO A 117 20.17 -1.41 1.37
CA PRO A 117 19.77 -0.17 0.73
C PRO A 117 20.06 -0.13 -0.78
N LEU A 118 21.15 -0.77 -1.23
CA LEU A 118 21.49 -0.85 -2.64
C LEU A 118 20.49 -1.71 -3.41
N GLY A 119 20.09 -2.85 -2.83
CA GLY A 119 19.07 -3.72 -3.42
C GLY A 119 17.73 -2.98 -3.54
N ALA A 120 17.33 -2.23 -2.51
CA ALA A 120 16.13 -1.40 -2.54
C ALA A 120 16.22 -0.34 -3.63
N LEU A 121 17.37 0.32 -3.78
CA LEU A 121 17.59 1.34 -4.81
C LEU A 121 17.45 0.76 -6.22
N VAL A 122 18.01 -0.43 -6.46
CA VAL A 122 17.91 -1.11 -7.76
C VAL A 122 16.48 -1.53 -8.06
N ALA A 123 15.72 -1.99 -7.04
CA ALA A 123 14.33 -2.39 -7.20
C ALA A 123 13.36 -1.22 -7.35
N SER A 124 13.73 -0.03 -6.89
CA SER A 124 12.84 1.15 -6.82
C SER A 124 12.14 1.50 -8.13
N PRO A 125 12.80 1.53 -9.30
CA PRO A 125 12.10 1.86 -10.54
C PRO A 125 11.02 0.84 -10.91
N ILE A 126 11.26 -0.44 -10.63
CA ILE A 126 10.33 -1.54 -10.89
C ILE A 126 9.11 -1.41 -9.97
N LEU A 127 9.35 -1.23 -8.67
CA LEU A 127 8.30 -1.08 -7.67
C LEU A 127 7.46 0.18 -7.93
N ARG A 128 8.11 1.28 -8.26
CA ARG A 128 7.41 2.54 -8.63
C ARG A 128 6.46 2.29 -9.79
N SER A 129 6.92 1.62 -10.83
CA SER A 129 6.10 1.32 -12.01
C SER A 129 4.89 0.45 -11.64
N ILE A 130 5.09 -0.59 -10.82
CA ILE A 130 4.01 -1.46 -10.35
C ILE A 130 2.99 -0.67 -9.55
N TRP A 131 3.44 0.16 -8.60
CA TRP A 131 2.55 0.91 -7.71
C TRP A 131 1.82 2.04 -8.43
N GLU A 132 2.43 2.67 -9.43
CA GLU A 132 1.73 3.62 -10.29
C GLU A 132 0.58 2.94 -11.05
N LYS A 133 0.82 1.74 -11.58
CA LYS A 133 -0.22 0.94 -12.24
C LYS A 133 -1.29 0.49 -11.25
N ASN A 134 -0.90 0.17 -10.01
CA ASN A 134 -1.86 -0.16 -8.96
C ASN A 134 -2.78 1.02 -8.65
N LEU A 135 -2.25 2.24 -8.59
CA LEU A 135 -3.10 3.43 -8.39
C LEU A 135 -4.00 3.70 -9.59
N ASP A 136 -3.56 3.44 -10.81
CA ASP A 136 -4.41 3.53 -12.00
C ASP A 136 -5.56 2.52 -11.91
N ALA A 137 -5.27 1.29 -11.50
CA ALA A 137 -6.28 0.25 -11.30
C ALA A 137 -7.24 0.62 -10.16
N PHE A 138 -6.73 1.18 -9.06
CA PHE A 138 -7.57 1.69 -7.97
C PHE A 138 -8.55 2.76 -8.49
N ALA A 139 -8.06 3.72 -9.26
CA ALA A 139 -8.91 4.75 -9.85
C ALA A 139 -10.04 4.17 -10.68
N SER A 140 -9.80 3.05 -11.36
CA SER A 140 -10.79 2.35 -12.17
C SER A 140 -11.88 1.67 -11.33
N THR A 141 -11.66 1.43 -10.04
CA THR A 141 -12.68 0.86 -9.14
C THR A 141 -13.68 1.88 -8.65
N LEU A 142 -13.36 3.16 -8.76
CA LEU A 142 -14.18 4.26 -8.23
C LEU A 142 -15.37 4.57 -9.15
N PRO A 143 -16.53 5.02 -8.58
CA PRO A 143 -17.68 5.40 -9.35
C PRO A 143 -17.48 6.67 -10.18
#